data_2436fe02e0f80dc52f6bc723c24e9c67
#
_entry.id   2436fe02e0f80dc52f6bc723c24e9c67
#
_cell.length_a   1.000
_cell.length_b   1.000
_cell.length_c   1.000
_cell.angle_alpha   90.00
_cell.angle_beta   90.00
_cell.angle_gamma   90.00
#
_symmetry.space_group_name_H-M   'P 1'
#
loop_
_entity.id
_entity.type
_entity.pdbx_description
1 polymer ?
#
loop_
_entity_poly.entity_id
_entity_poly.type
_entity_poly.pdbx_seq_one_letter_code
_entity_poly.pdbx_strand_id
1 'polypeptide(L)'
;MNASPHERQPMWSTREELEAVLAQAGLGEWSPRLGAAARHAIILEPGRVEEGADAPIGASRLGGMPDLPPEVPWPWRPALPPIGWEELPENLQKLLHLEMAHEARSWPLSFIAQVDFAEILSAGGLEGFPSSGRLLFFCDPVMEDQARASVMFLEEPTDRLSRRDFPAELSHPGEVARPEAFMFRPRRLTPRLWLLPPPDGSRELLTLGGVLSGPDWRKRWAAQWEAYERFWRDLRGQHPGAPSMDGEIHQVGGIPFSIGDPVETDCVKFADDNYSNHPMEKAWYELVRSRDAPPDEWPDFEEQWQARSAFKARERTTHFERADSWQLVLQVDSDLDAGMQWGDVGRLYVCIRKSDLAGRRFDRCWTMLQCY
;
A
#
# COMPACT_ATOMS: atom_id res chain seq x y z
N MET A 1 -0.77 0.77 -38.53
CA MET A 1 0.43 1.29 -37.88
C MET A 1 0.09 1.33 -36.39
N ASN A 2 0.51 0.32 -35.66
CA ASN A 2 0.35 0.32 -34.18
C ASN A 2 1.47 1.18 -33.62
N ALA A 3 1.11 2.27 -32.93
CA ALA A 3 2.06 3.07 -32.20
C ALA A 3 2.80 2.16 -31.19
N SER A 4 4.10 2.34 -31.07
CA SER A 4 4.93 1.63 -30.11
C SER A 4 4.37 1.85 -28.71
N PRO A 5 4.41 0.86 -27.77
CA PRO A 5 3.94 1.02 -26.41
C PRO A 5 4.60 2.20 -25.65
N HIS A 6 5.71 2.72 -26.16
CA HIS A 6 6.52 3.78 -25.53
C HIS A 6 6.01 5.23 -25.77
N GLU A 7 4.95 5.46 -26.57
CA GLU A 7 4.53 6.82 -26.93
C GLU A 7 3.19 7.28 -26.35
N ARG A 8 2.61 6.57 -25.38
CA ARG A 8 1.34 7.00 -24.79
C ARG A 8 1.61 7.98 -23.65
N GLN A 9 1.64 9.28 -23.98
CA GLN A 9 1.65 10.34 -22.98
C GLN A 9 0.31 10.36 -22.21
N PRO A 10 0.30 10.83 -20.92
CA PRO A 10 -0.94 11.10 -20.22
C PRO A 10 -1.87 12.01 -21.00
N MET A 11 -3.19 11.86 -20.83
CA MET A 11 -4.20 12.71 -21.49
C MET A 11 -4.08 14.19 -21.11
N TRP A 12 -3.42 14.49 -20.01
CA TRP A 12 -3.16 15.83 -19.50
C TRP A 12 -1.80 15.86 -18.79
N SER A 13 -1.19 17.03 -18.80
CA SER A 13 0.09 17.31 -18.12
C SER A 13 -0.01 18.47 -17.13
N THR A 14 -1.07 19.27 -17.22
CA THR A 14 -1.32 20.40 -16.33
C THR A 14 -2.64 20.24 -15.57
N ARG A 15 -2.78 21.02 -14.49
CA ARG A 15 -4.03 21.05 -13.70
C ARG A 15 -5.20 21.58 -14.53
N GLU A 16 -4.97 22.58 -15.33
CA GLU A 16 -5.99 23.20 -16.21
C GLU A 16 -6.51 22.19 -17.22
N GLU A 17 -5.64 21.38 -17.81
CA GLU A 17 -6.03 20.30 -18.71
C GLU A 17 -6.83 19.22 -17.99
N LEU A 18 -6.41 18.80 -16.77
CA LEU A 18 -7.15 17.87 -15.95
C LEU A 18 -8.52 18.42 -15.56
N GLU A 19 -8.61 19.68 -15.12
CA GLU A 19 -9.88 20.32 -14.79
C GLU A 19 -10.84 20.37 -15.99
N ALA A 20 -10.32 20.63 -17.19
CA ALA A 20 -11.13 20.61 -18.42
C ALA A 20 -11.68 19.20 -18.72
N VAL A 21 -10.87 18.15 -18.55
CA VAL A 21 -11.31 16.75 -18.73
C VAL A 21 -12.34 16.35 -17.70
N LEU A 22 -12.13 16.70 -16.41
CA LEU A 22 -13.09 16.46 -15.34
C LEU A 22 -14.42 17.19 -15.59
N ALA A 23 -14.36 18.42 -16.08
CA ALA A 23 -15.58 19.18 -16.44
C ALA A 23 -16.35 18.51 -17.58
N GLN A 24 -15.66 18.00 -18.62
CA GLN A 24 -16.26 17.24 -19.72
C GLN A 24 -16.88 15.92 -19.26
N ALA A 25 -16.32 15.29 -18.23
CA ALA A 25 -16.86 14.09 -17.61
C ALA A 25 -18.12 14.34 -16.74
N GLY A 26 -18.60 15.58 -16.67
CA GLY A 26 -19.79 15.96 -15.91
C GLY A 26 -19.52 16.44 -14.48
N LEU A 27 -18.26 16.74 -14.15
CA LEU A 27 -17.81 17.15 -12.81
C LEU A 27 -17.58 18.68 -12.70
N GLY A 28 -18.26 19.49 -13.52
CA GLY A 28 -18.00 20.92 -13.68
C GLY A 28 -17.87 21.73 -12.39
N GLU A 29 -18.73 21.48 -11.39
CA GLU A 29 -18.63 22.14 -10.08
C GLU A 29 -17.48 21.64 -9.22
N TRP A 30 -17.04 20.39 -9.44
CA TRP A 30 -15.98 19.73 -8.68
C TRP A 30 -14.62 19.85 -9.34
N SER A 31 -14.57 20.06 -10.66
CA SER A 31 -13.32 20.04 -11.41
C SER A 31 -12.23 20.96 -10.85
N PRO A 32 -12.49 22.22 -10.42
CA PRO A 32 -11.45 23.06 -9.84
C PRO A 32 -10.93 22.54 -8.49
N ARG A 33 -11.82 21.95 -7.68
CA ARG A 33 -11.43 21.39 -6.38
C ARG A 33 -10.62 20.10 -6.54
N LEU A 34 -11.06 19.22 -7.44
CA LEU A 34 -10.36 17.98 -7.77
C LEU A 34 -8.99 18.28 -8.40
N GLY A 35 -8.91 19.27 -9.31
CA GLY A 35 -7.67 19.75 -9.89
C GLY A 35 -6.71 20.33 -8.84
N ALA A 36 -7.20 21.15 -7.92
CA ALA A 36 -6.39 21.71 -6.82
C ALA A 36 -5.85 20.61 -5.88
N ALA A 37 -6.64 19.56 -5.64
CA ALA A 37 -6.26 18.42 -4.80
C ALA A 37 -5.39 17.40 -5.53
N ALA A 38 -5.32 17.45 -6.86
CA ALA A 38 -4.53 16.51 -7.68
C ALA A 38 -3.04 16.52 -7.30
N ARG A 39 -2.42 15.35 -7.37
CA ARG A 39 -0.98 15.16 -7.07
C ARG A 39 -0.31 14.38 -8.18
N HIS A 40 0.97 14.70 -8.38
CA HIS A 40 1.82 13.87 -9.22
C HIS A 40 2.11 12.54 -8.54
N ALA A 41 2.00 11.46 -9.32
CA ALA A 41 2.40 10.10 -8.96
C ALA A 41 3.21 9.50 -10.10
N ILE A 42 4.16 8.65 -9.80
CA ILE A 42 4.80 7.79 -10.80
C ILE A 42 4.05 6.45 -10.78
N ILE A 43 3.29 6.19 -11.82
CA ILE A 43 2.69 4.87 -12.04
C ILE A 43 3.78 3.96 -12.58
N LEU A 44 3.91 2.80 -11.98
CA LEU A 44 4.87 1.76 -12.34
C LEU A 44 4.15 0.72 -13.19
N GLU A 45 4.22 0.85 -14.51
CA GLU A 45 3.56 -0.10 -15.42
C GLU A 45 4.35 -1.42 -15.45
N PRO A 46 3.72 -2.56 -15.03
CA PRO A 46 4.40 -3.84 -15.07
C PRO A 46 4.41 -4.42 -16.48
N GLY A 47 5.60 -4.78 -16.94
CA GLY A 47 5.82 -5.52 -18.19
C GLY A 47 5.47 -7.00 -18.03
N ARG A 48 5.74 -7.80 -19.07
CA ARG A 48 5.56 -9.25 -19.02
C ARG A 48 6.62 -9.92 -18.14
N VAL A 49 6.32 -11.11 -17.64
CA VAL A 49 7.23 -11.88 -16.77
C VAL A 49 8.58 -12.18 -17.46
N GLU A 50 8.55 -12.51 -18.74
CA GLU A 50 9.76 -12.77 -19.53
C GLU A 50 10.68 -11.56 -19.59
N GLU A 51 10.10 -10.36 -19.74
CA GLU A 51 10.86 -9.10 -19.74
C GLU A 51 11.46 -8.78 -18.38
N GLY A 52 10.80 -9.21 -17.30
CA GLY A 52 11.30 -9.07 -15.94
C GLY A 52 12.50 -9.94 -15.64
N ALA A 53 12.55 -11.17 -16.19
CA ALA A 53 13.67 -12.09 -16.03
C ALA A 53 14.97 -11.53 -16.63
N ASP A 54 14.87 -10.83 -17.75
CA ASP A 54 15.99 -10.22 -18.48
C ASP A 54 16.27 -8.76 -18.08
N ALA A 55 15.57 -8.23 -17.07
CA ALA A 55 15.73 -6.84 -16.64
C ALA A 55 17.19 -6.56 -16.22
N PRO A 56 17.79 -5.44 -16.64
CA PRO A 56 19.15 -5.06 -16.25
C PRO A 56 19.33 -4.99 -14.74
N ILE A 57 20.56 -5.19 -14.28
CA ILE A 57 20.92 -4.97 -12.87
C ILE A 57 20.57 -3.54 -12.47
N GLY A 58 19.95 -3.39 -11.32
CA GLY A 58 19.54 -2.11 -10.76
C GLY A 58 18.20 -1.56 -11.27
N ALA A 59 17.63 -2.12 -12.33
CA ALA A 59 16.38 -1.66 -12.92
C ALA A 59 15.15 -1.86 -11.99
N SER A 60 14.14 -0.98 -12.09
CA SER A 60 12.89 -1.11 -11.34
C SER A 60 12.12 -2.37 -11.74
N ARG A 61 11.66 -3.15 -10.75
CA ARG A 61 10.89 -4.38 -10.97
C ARG A 61 10.11 -4.83 -9.76
N LEU A 62 9.08 -5.63 -9.99
CA LEU A 62 8.43 -6.49 -9.00
C LEU A 62 9.08 -7.88 -9.03
N GLY A 63 9.09 -8.53 -7.89
CA GLY A 63 9.49 -9.95 -7.78
C GLY A 63 10.85 -10.28 -8.37
N GLY A 64 11.09 -11.58 -8.57
CA GLY A 64 12.38 -12.08 -8.95
C GLY A 64 13.42 -11.96 -7.83
N MET A 65 14.69 -11.92 -8.18
CA MET A 65 15.81 -11.78 -7.25
C MET A 65 16.21 -10.30 -7.12
N PRO A 66 16.47 -9.77 -5.92
CA PRO A 66 16.92 -8.39 -5.72
C PRO A 66 18.35 -8.18 -6.22
N ASP A 67 18.68 -6.94 -6.56
CA ASP A 67 20.05 -6.52 -6.86
C ASP A 67 20.66 -5.85 -5.63
N LEU A 68 21.59 -6.53 -4.97
CA LEU A 68 22.22 -6.09 -3.73
C LEU A 68 23.75 -5.99 -3.88
N PRO A 69 24.39 -5.06 -3.17
CA PRO A 69 25.82 -5.11 -2.97
C PRO A 69 26.22 -6.42 -2.26
N PRO A 70 27.41 -6.98 -2.52
CA PRO A 70 27.84 -8.25 -1.90
C PRO A 70 27.85 -8.23 -0.36
N GLU A 71 28.13 -7.07 0.23
CA GLU A 71 28.23 -6.86 1.68
C GLU A 71 26.87 -6.68 2.37
N VAL A 72 25.80 -6.37 1.62
CA VAL A 72 24.47 -6.18 2.18
C VAL A 72 23.80 -7.55 2.40
N PRO A 73 23.48 -7.91 3.65
CA PRO A 73 22.84 -9.18 3.92
C PRO A 73 21.39 -9.18 3.42
N TRP A 74 20.86 -10.37 3.15
CA TRP A 74 19.44 -10.56 2.94
C TRP A 74 18.67 -10.21 4.24
N PRO A 75 17.56 -9.45 4.18
CA PRO A 75 16.81 -9.10 5.38
C PRO A 75 16.04 -10.31 5.93
N TRP A 76 16.09 -10.45 7.26
CA TRP A 76 15.39 -11.47 8.02
C TRP A 76 14.49 -10.85 9.08
N ARG A 77 13.32 -11.41 9.29
CA ARG A 77 12.56 -11.11 10.50
C ARG A 77 12.98 -12.02 11.65
N PRO A 78 12.93 -11.55 12.89
CA PRO A 78 13.14 -12.39 14.07
C PRO A 78 11.98 -13.40 14.23
N ALA A 79 12.21 -14.41 15.07
CA ALA A 79 11.12 -15.22 15.60
C ALA A 79 10.21 -14.33 16.45
N LEU A 80 8.92 -14.51 16.32
CA LEU A 80 7.92 -13.79 17.10
C LEU A 80 7.36 -14.75 18.17
N PRO A 81 7.18 -14.29 19.42
CA PRO A 81 6.58 -15.14 20.43
C PRO A 81 5.11 -15.41 20.07
N PRO A 82 4.62 -16.63 20.26
CA PRO A 82 3.23 -16.99 20.00
C PRO A 82 2.31 -16.37 21.07
N ILE A 83 2.07 -15.06 20.96
CA ILE A 83 1.24 -14.34 21.93
C ILE A 83 -0.23 -14.65 21.70
N GLY A 84 -0.89 -15.20 22.72
CA GLY A 84 -2.33 -15.43 22.73
C GLY A 84 -2.82 -16.62 21.90
N TRP A 85 -1.95 -17.39 21.26
CA TRP A 85 -2.33 -18.56 20.47
C TRP A 85 -2.90 -19.70 21.31
N GLU A 86 -2.37 -19.90 22.52
CA GLU A 86 -2.84 -20.94 23.46
C GLU A 86 -4.28 -20.67 23.95
N GLU A 87 -4.74 -19.43 23.84
CA GLU A 87 -6.08 -18.99 24.24
C GLU A 87 -7.12 -19.19 23.12
N LEU A 88 -6.69 -19.51 21.89
CA LEU A 88 -7.60 -19.76 20.79
C LEU A 88 -8.35 -21.10 20.95
N PRO A 89 -9.60 -21.20 20.49
CA PRO A 89 -10.30 -22.46 20.40
C PRO A 89 -9.49 -23.52 19.63
N GLU A 90 -9.57 -24.78 20.06
CA GLU A 90 -8.77 -25.89 19.50
C GLU A 90 -8.91 -26.06 17.98
N ASN A 91 -10.10 -25.82 17.45
CA ASN A 91 -10.33 -25.84 16.00
C ASN A 91 -9.57 -24.74 15.25
N LEU A 92 -9.43 -23.54 15.83
CA LEU A 92 -8.64 -22.46 15.24
C LEU A 92 -7.14 -22.72 15.40
N GLN A 93 -6.70 -23.27 16.53
CA GLN A 93 -5.29 -23.68 16.69
C GLN A 93 -4.90 -24.70 15.62
N LYS A 94 -5.75 -25.69 15.33
CA LYS A 94 -5.52 -26.67 14.26
C LYS A 94 -5.50 -26.05 12.87
N LEU A 95 -6.34 -25.05 12.63
CA LEU A 95 -6.38 -24.34 11.34
C LEU A 95 -5.12 -23.50 11.12
N LEU A 96 -4.65 -22.80 12.15
CA LEU A 96 -3.57 -21.81 12.06
C LEU A 96 -2.19 -22.37 12.46
N HIS A 97 -2.08 -23.71 12.65
CA HIS A 97 -0.84 -24.30 13.18
C HIS A 97 0.40 -24.04 12.30
N LEU A 98 0.24 -23.91 10.97
CA LEU A 98 1.34 -23.63 10.07
C LEU A 98 1.79 -22.16 10.15
N GLU A 99 0.86 -21.23 10.30
CA GLU A 99 1.13 -19.82 10.53
C GLU A 99 1.84 -19.62 11.89
N MET A 100 1.36 -20.28 12.93
CA MET A 100 1.98 -20.27 14.26
C MET A 100 3.42 -20.82 14.22
N ALA A 101 3.63 -21.94 13.54
CA ALA A 101 4.95 -22.56 13.37
C ALA A 101 5.88 -21.67 12.53
N HIS A 102 5.34 -20.95 11.56
CA HIS A 102 6.07 -19.98 10.77
C HIS A 102 6.48 -18.76 11.61
N GLU A 103 5.58 -18.20 12.42
CA GLU A 103 5.88 -17.09 13.33
C GLU A 103 6.96 -17.40 14.34
N ALA A 104 6.92 -18.60 14.92
CA ALA A 104 7.82 -19.02 16.01
C ALA A 104 9.29 -19.13 15.58
N ARG A 105 9.63 -18.95 14.31
CA ARG A 105 11.02 -19.03 13.80
C ARG A 105 11.46 -17.75 13.10
N SER A 106 12.75 -17.46 13.13
CA SER A 106 13.33 -16.42 12.28
C SER A 106 13.20 -16.84 10.81
N TRP A 107 12.84 -15.88 9.93
CA TRP A 107 12.53 -16.18 8.53
C TRP A 107 13.08 -15.11 7.60
N PRO A 108 13.68 -15.45 6.43
CA PRO A 108 14.08 -14.47 5.44
C PRO A 108 12.83 -13.83 4.81
N LEU A 109 12.84 -12.51 4.68
CA LEU A 109 11.74 -11.78 4.04
C LEU A 109 11.73 -12.02 2.53
N SER A 110 10.56 -12.13 1.96
CA SER A 110 10.37 -12.22 0.50
C SER A 110 10.66 -10.88 -0.16
N PHE A 111 11.34 -10.90 -1.29
CA PHE A 111 11.57 -9.71 -2.08
C PHE A 111 10.31 -9.35 -2.87
N ILE A 112 9.82 -8.12 -2.70
CA ILE A 112 8.59 -7.62 -3.31
C ILE A 112 8.89 -6.72 -4.49
N ALA A 113 9.69 -5.67 -4.29
CA ALA A 113 9.93 -4.66 -5.31
C ALA A 113 11.29 -3.99 -5.17
N GLN A 114 11.81 -3.54 -6.29
CA GLN A 114 12.96 -2.64 -6.40
C GLN A 114 12.58 -1.47 -7.31
N VAL A 115 12.85 -0.25 -6.85
CA VAL A 115 12.59 0.99 -7.60
C VAL A 115 13.89 1.78 -7.74
N ASP A 116 14.31 2.07 -8.97
CA ASP A 116 15.45 2.93 -9.28
C ASP A 116 14.99 4.40 -9.40
N PHE A 117 15.45 5.26 -8.52
CA PHE A 117 15.09 6.68 -8.54
C PHE A 117 15.68 7.46 -9.72
N ALA A 118 16.71 6.98 -10.38
CA ALA A 118 17.17 7.55 -11.64
C ALA A 118 16.15 7.33 -12.77
N GLU A 119 15.47 6.18 -12.80
CA GLU A 119 14.36 5.94 -13.73
C GLU A 119 13.14 6.81 -13.39
N ILE A 120 12.84 6.98 -12.10
CA ILE A 120 11.78 7.88 -11.61
C ILE A 120 12.07 9.32 -12.06
N LEU A 121 13.31 9.80 -11.88
CA LEU A 121 13.72 11.12 -12.33
C LEU A 121 13.58 11.28 -13.85
N SER A 122 13.98 10.27 -14.62
CA SER A 122 13.88 10.27 -16.09
C SER A 122 12.43 10.31 -16.59
N ALA A 123 11.49 9.79 -15.80
CA ALA A 123 10.06 9.85 -16.10
C ALA A 123 9.41 11.21 -15.73
N GLY A 124 10.15 12.13 -15.10
CA GLY A 124 9.68 13.45 -14.68
C GLY A 124 9.96 13.77 -13.21
N GLY A 125 10.29 12.74 -12.41
CA GLY A 125 10.61 12.89 -10.99
C GLY A 125 9.40 13.20 -10.11
N LEU A 126 9.63 13.23 -8.80
CA LEU A 126 8.66 13.64 -7.80
C LEU A 126 9.33 14.58 -6.80
N GLU A 127 8.61 15.64 -6.42
CA GLU A 127 9.10 16.61 -5.44
C GLU A 127 9.36 15.91 -4.08
N GLY A 128 10.53 16.19 -3.50
CA GLY A 128 10.96 15.63 -2.22
C GLY A 128 11.55 14.21 -2.30
N PHE A 129 11.44 13.52 -3.43
CA PHE A 129 12.03 12.20 -3.61
C PHE A 129 13.50 12.28 -4.07
N PRO A 130 14.32 11.23 -3.81
CA PRO A 130 15.68 11.16 -4.33
C PRO A 130 15.73 11.22 -5.87
N SER A 131 16.81 11.77 -6.42
CA SER A 131 17.08 11.74 -7.86
C SER A 131 17.90 10.54 -8.30
N SER A 132 18.39 9.73 -7.37
CA SER A 132 19.22 8.54 -7.59
C SER A 132 19.14 7.61 -6.39
N GLY A 133 19.74 6.43 -6.50
CA GLY A 133 19.63 5.37 -5.50
C GLY A 133 18.47 4.44 -5.78
N ARG A 134 18.32 3.42 -4.95
CA ARG A 134 17.31 2.36 -5.11
C ARG A 134 16.60 2.07 -3.82
N LEU A 135 15.29 1.96 -3.90
CA LEU A 135 14.46 1.45 -2.83
C LEU A 135 14.22 -0.04 -3.07
N LEU A 136 14.47 -0.86 -2.07
CA LEU A 136 14.09 -2.27 -2.07
C LEU A 136 13.09 -2.52 -0.96
N PHE A 137 12.04 -3.25 -1.27
CA PHE A 137 10.98 -3.60 -0.34
C PHE A 137 10.89 -5.12 -0.20
N PHE A 138 10.92 -5.57 1.05
CA PHE A 138 10.78 -6.96 1.45
C PHE A 138 9.71 -7.09 2.50
N CYS A 139 8.91 -8.15 2.48
CA CYS A 139 7.98 -8.47 3.56
C CYS A 139 7.80 -9.98 3.74
N ASP A 140 7.21 -10.37 4.87
CA ASP A 140 6.72 -11.73 5.07
C ASP A 140 5.30 -11.83 4.52
N PRO A 141 5.06 -12.55 3.41
CA PRO A 141 3.76 -12.59 2.76
C PRO A 141 2.72 -13.44 3.48
N VAL A 142 3.11 -14.15 4.54
CA VAL A 142 2.17 -14.88 5.40
C VAL A 142 1.53 -13.93 6.40
N MET A 143 2.32 -12.95 6.85
CA MET A 143 1.93 -12.04 7.94
C MET A 143 2.32 -10.61 7.53
N GLU A 144 1.49 -9.95 6.77
CA GLU A 144 1.74 -8.74 6.00
C GLU A 144 1.70 -7.44 6.84
N ASP A 145 2.17 -7.48 8.09
CA ASP A 145 2.22 -6.32 9.00
C ASP A 145 3.61 -5.67 9.10
N GLN A 146 3.69 -4.53 9.80
CA GLN A 146 4.90 -3.73 9.95
C GLN A 146 6.10 -4.51 10.52
N ALA A 147 5.87 -5.40 11.49
CA ALA A 147 6.96 -6.13 12.16
C ALA A 147 7.65 -7.13 11.22
N ARG A 148 7.10 -7.34 10.05
CA ARG A 148 7.47 -8.36 9.07
C ARG A 148 7.86 -7.77 7.72
N ALA A 149 8.31 -6.52 7.72
CA ALA A 149 8.76 -5.83 6.52
C ALA A 149 10.12 -5.18 6.70
N SER A 150 10.83 -4.96 5.59
CA SER A 150 12.09 -4.21 5.53
C SER A 150 12.10 -3.33 4.29
N VAL A 151 12.40 -2.06 4.49
CA VAL A 151 12.61 -1.09 3.41
C VAL A 151 14.06 -0.66 3.45
N MET A 152 14.77 -0.88 2.35
CA MET A 152 16.19 -0.55 2.21
C MET A 152 16.35 0.53 1.15
N PHE A 153 17.15 1.54 1.44
CA PHE A 153 17.55 2.53 0.45
C PHE A 153 19.06 2.42 0.22
N LEU A 154 19.43 2.13 -1.02
CA LEU A 154 20.81 1.92 -1.46
C LEU A 154 21.24 3.04 -2.38
N GLU A 155 22.35 3.70 -2.06
CA GLU A 155 22.96 4.74 -2.88
C GLU A 155 24.13 4.21 -3.75
N GLU A 156 24.45 2.93 -3.63
CA GLU A 156 25.53 2.27 -4.36
C GLU A 156 25.30 2.33 -5.88
N PRO A 157 26.37 2.59 -6.65
CA PRO A 157 26.29 2.60 -8.10
C PRO A 157 26.00 1.18 -8.65
N THR A 158 25.43 1.10 -9.83
CA THR A 158 24.93 -0.14 -10.43
C THR A 158 26.01 -1.22 -10.59
N ASP A 159 27.27 -0.83 -10.84
CA ASP A 159 28.40 -1.75 -10.99
C ASP A 159 28.83 -2.45 -9.69
N ARG A 160 28.35 -1.96 -8.54
CA ARG A 160 28.53 -2.61 -7.23
C ARG A 160 27.42 -3.61 -6.91
N LEU A 161 26.36 -3.65 -7.71
CA LEU A 161 25.22 -4.52 -7.50
C LEU A 161 25.41 -5.87 -8.20
N SER A 162 24.87 -6.90 -7.60
CA SER A 162 24.70 -8.20 -8.23
C SER A 162 23.34 -8.78 -7.88
N ARG A 163 22.79 -9.56 -8.80
CA ARG A 163 21.55 -10.30 -8.53
C ARG A 163 21.81 -11.33 -7.45
N ARG A 164 21.05 -11.25 -6.36
CA ARG A 164 21.23 -12.07 -5.19
C ARG A 164 20.29 -13.26 -5.22
N ASP A 165 20.85 -14.49 -5.17
CA ASP A 165 20.06 -15.71 -5.04
C ASP A 165 19.23 -15.74 -3.77
N PHE A 166 18.08 -16.41 -3.85
CA PHE A 166 17.20 -16.60 -2.71
C PHE A 166 17.87 -17.42 -1.60
N PRO A 167 17.64 -17.08 -0.32
CA PRO A 167 17.91 -17.99 0.79
C PRO A 167 17.25 -19.35 0.59
N ALA A 168 17.88 -20.41 1.10
CA ALA A 168 17.38 -21.77 0.94
C ALA A 168 15.98 -21.96 1.53
N GLU A 169 15.67 -21.23 2.60
CA GLU A 169 14.37 -21.22 3.28
C GLU A 169 13.23 -20.73 2.38
N LEU A 170 13.48 -19.78 1.48
CA LEU A 170 12.49 -19.31 0.50
C LEU A 170 12.36 -20.26 -0.68
N SER A 171 13.50 -20.82 -1.15
CA SER A 171 13.52 -21.76 -2.29
C SER A 171 12.99 -23.15 -1.94
N HIS A 172 13.13 -23.55 -0.68
CA HIS A 172 12.73 -24.85 -0.16
C HIS A 172 12.06 -24.69 1.21
N PRO A 173 10.88 -24.05 1.28
CA PRO A 173 10.29 -23.62 2.55
C PRO A 173 9.85 -24.77 3.46
N GLY A 174 9.78 -26.01 2.94
CA GLY A 174 9.27 -27.15 3.70
C GLY A 174 7.77 -27.05 3.95
N GLU A 175 7.34 -27.48 5.14
CA GLU A 175 5.94 -27.42 5.56
C GLU A 175 5.66 -26.04 6.17
N VAL A 176 5.04 -25.16 5.38
CA VAL A 176 4.68 -23.79 5.75
C VAL A 176 3.32 -23.42 5.14
N ALA A 177 2.68 -22.41 5.71
CA ALA A 177 1.51 -21.81 5.09
C ALA A 177 1.91 -21.11 3.79
N ARG A 178 1.15 -21.29 2.72
CA ARG A 178 1.31 -20.62 1.42
C ARG A 178 2.75 -20.64 0.87
N PRO A 179 3.37 -21.81 0.63
CA PRO A 179 4.77 -21.92 0.16
C PRO A 179 5.01 -21.22 -1.18
N GLU A 180 3.98 -21.07 -2.01
CA GLU A 180 4.01 -20.35 -3.28
C GLU A 180 4.20 -18.84 -3.16
N ALA A 181 3.92 -18.28 -1.98
CA ALA A 181 3.97 -16.85 -1.75
C ALA A 181 5.38 -16.30 -1.42
N PHE A 182 6.42 -17.13 -1.36
CA PHE A 182 7.76 -16.68 -0.94
C PHE A 182 8.65 -16.19 -2.08
N MET A 183 8.41 -16.64 -3.31
CA MET A 183 9.18 -16.28 -4.48
C MET A 183 8.24 -15.82 -5.60
N PHE A 184 8.25 -14.53 -5.87
CA PHE A 184 7.40 -13.92 -6.90
C PHE A 184 8.08 -13.90 -8.26
N ARG A 185 7.30 -14.00 -9.34
CA ARG A 185 7.81 -13.91 -10.71
C ARG A 185 8.26 -12.48 -11.01
N PRO A 186 9.38 -12.28 -11.71
CA PRO A 186 9.89 -10.95 -12.01
C PRO A 186 9.03 -10.24 -13.06
N ARG A 187 8.70 -8.99 -12.84
CA ARG A 187 8.09 -8.08 -13.84
C ARG A 187 8.87 -6.77 -13.87
N ARG A 188 9.36 -6.40 -15.05
CA ARG A 188 9.99 -5.09 -15.26
C ARG A 188 8.96 -3.99 -15.04
N LEU A 189 9.33 -2.95 -14.31
CA LEU A 189 8.48 -1.78 -14.11
C LEU A 189 8.92 -0.63 -15.00
N THR A 190 7.98 0.00 -15.69
CA THR A 190 8.22 1.21 -16.49
C THR A 190 7.57 2.39 -15.79
N PRO A 191 8.37 3.34 -15.25
CA PRO A 191 7.83 4.51 -14.58
C PRO A 191 7.18 5.49 -15.56
N ARG A 192 6.01 6.04 -15.18
CA ARG A 192 5.32 7.12 -15.92
C ARG A 192 4.75 8.14 -14.96
N LEU A 193 5.05 9.41 -15.22
CA LEU A 193 4.49 10.51 -14.44
C LEU A 193 3.04 10.76 -14.83
N TRP A 194 2.17 10.80 -13.83
CA TRP A 194 0.77 11.18 -13.96
C TRP A 194 0.41 12.27 -12.95
N LEU A 195 -0.40 13.23 -13.36
CA LEU A 195 -1.10 14.13 -12.46
C LEU A 195 -2.50 13.54 -12.21
N LEU A 196 -2.74 12.98 -11.03
CA LEU A 196 -3.98 12.26 -10.73
C LEU A 196 -4.88 13.05 -9.78
N PRO A 197 -6.19 13.10 -10.04
CA PRO A 197 -7.14 13.59 -9.05
C PRO A 197 -7.23 12.60 -7.88
N PRO A 198 -7.76 13.01 -6.70
CA PRO A 198 -7.83 12.13 -5.53
C PRO A 198 -8.65 10.87 -5.79
N PRO A 199 -8.10 9.65 -5.60
CA PRO A 199 -8.88 8.41 -5.74
C PRO A 199 -9.93 8.27 -4.63
N ASP A 200 -10.90 7.34 -4.83
CA ASP A 200 -11.83 6.97 -3.75
C ASP A 200 -11.08 6.51 -2.49
N GLY A 201 -11.67 6.75 -1.34
CA GLY A 201 -11.06 6.43 -0.04
C GLY A 201 -9.92 7.35 0.37
N SER A 202 -9.44 8.25 -0.50
CA SER A 202 -8.36 9.17 -0.15
C SER A 202 -8.80 10.27 0.82
N ARG A 203 -7.87 10.74 1.64
CA ARG A 203 -8.09 11.84 2.58
C ARG A 203 -8.52 13.11 1.86
N GLU A 204 -7.92 13.41 0.73
CA GLU A 204 -8.21 14.57 -0.10
C GLU A 204 -9.67 14.56 -0.60
N LEU A 205 -10.12 13.43 -1.12
CA LEU A 205 -11.50 13.30 -1.62
C LEU A 205 -12.52 13.36 -0.47
N LEU A 206 -12.22 12.72 0.64
CA LEU A 206 -13.04 12.76 1.84
C LEU A 206 -13.16 14.20 2.38
N THR A 207 -12.09 14.98 2.34
CA THR A 207 -12.08 16.39 2.73
C THR A 207 -12.98 17.22 1.80
N LEU A 208 -12.87 17.02 0.48
CA LEU A 208 -13.70 17.69 -0.52
C LEU A 208 -15.19 17.36 -0.36
N GLY A 209 -15.51 16.10 -0.06
CA GLY A 209 -16.87 15.64 0.18
C GLY A 209 -17.49 16.10 1.52
N GLY A 210 -16.69 16.70 2.40
CA GLY A 210 -17.14 17.13 3.72
C GLY A 210 -17.46 15.96 4.65
N VAL A 211 -16.66 14.89 4.60
CA VAL A 211 -16.83 13.66 5.41
C VAL A 211 -16.77 13.92 6.90
N LEU A 212 -16.02 14.92 7.33
CA LEU A 212 -16.05 15.37 8.72
C LEU A 212 -17.41 15.99 9.11
N SER A 213 -18.28 16.28 8.13
CA SER A 213 -19.62 16.86 8.32
C SER A 213 -20.78 15.84 8.23
N GLY A 214 -20.52 14.53 8.21
CA GLY A 214 -21.53 13.48 8.39
C GLY A 214 -21.47 12.30 7.39
N PRO A 215 -22.13 11.17 7.74
CA PRO A 215 -22.01 9.91 7.00
C PRO A 215 -22.68 9.89 5.61
N ASP A 216 -23.54 10.85 5.32
CA ASP A 216 -24.37 10.84 4.10
C ASP A 216 -23.81 11.67 2.93
N TRP A 217 -22.52 12.02 2.95
CA TRP A 217 -21.94 12.86 1.89
C TRP A 217 -22.06 12.24 0.48
N ARG A 218 -21.86 10.92 0.35
CA ARG A 218 -22.02 10.21 -0.95
C ARG A 218 -23.44 10.32 -1.48
N LYS A 219 -24.47 10.27 -0.62
CA LYS A 219 -25.86 10.43 -1.04
C LYS A 219 -26.14 11.86 -1.50
N ARG A 220 -25.59 12.86 -0.79
CA ARG A 220 -25.76 14.28 -1.18
C ARG A 220 -25.13 14.61 -2.53
N TRP A 221 -24.08 13.88 -2.90
CA TRP A 221 -23.32 14.10 -4.11
C TRP A 221 -23.41 12.90 -5.10
N ALA A 222 -24.52 12.15 -5.06
CA ALA A 222 -24.67 10.90 -5.80
C ALA A 222 -24.40 11.05 -7.31
N ALA A 223 -24.93 12.08 -7.93
CA ALA A 223 -24.74 12.31 -9.37
C ALA A 223 -23.29 12.64 -9.74
N GLN A 224 -22.63 13.46 -8.91
CA GLN A 224 -21.21 13.79 -9.08
C GLN A 224 -20.34 12.57 -8.80
N TRP A 225 -20.73 11.74 -7.83
CA TRP A 225 -20.05 10.51 -7.51
C TRP A 225 -20.09 9.52 -8.69
N GLU A 226 -21.25 9.26 -9.26
CA GLU A 226 -21.41 8.42 -10.44
C GLU A 226 -20.59 8.94 -11.64
N ALA A 227 -20.52 10.27 -11.83
CA ALA A 227 -19.68 10.87 -12.86
C ALA A 227 -18.20 10.65 -12.59
N TYR A 228 -17.78 10.70 -11.31
CA TYR A 228 -16.39 10.48 -10.92
C TYR A 228 -15.95 9.03 -11.07
N GLU A 229 -16.77 8.07 -10.66
CA GLU A 229 -16.50 6.63 -10.90
C GLU A 229 -16.42 6.34 -12.40
N ARG A 230 -17.32 6.95 -13.19
CA ARG A 230 -17.28 6.83 -14.66
C ARG A 230 -15.99 7.38 -15.24
N PHE A 231 -15.55 8.56 -14.79
CA PHE A 231 -14.29 9.16 -15.22
C PHE A 231 -13.11 8.19 -15.03
N TRP A 232 -12.96 7.57 -13.84
CA TRP A 232 -11.89 6.62 -13.58
C TRP A 232 -11.98 5.36 -14.43
N ARG A 233 -13.18 4.84 -14.67
CA ARG A 233 -13.43 3.67 -15.53
C ARG A 233 -13.09 3.97 -16.98
N ASP A 234 -13.53 5.13 -17.48
CA ASP A 234 -13.31 5.56 -18.88
C ASP A 234 -11.82 5.86 -19.12
N LEU A 235 -11.13 6.41 -18.12
CA LEU A 235 -9.69 6.66 -18.18
C LEU A 235 -8.92 5.38 -18.50
N ARG A 236 -9.18 4.29 -17.76
CA ARG A 236 -8.54 3.00 -18.03
C ARG A 236 -8.95 2.40 -19.38
N GLY A 237 -10.19 2.53 -19.78
CA GLY A 237 -10.66 2.06 -21.09
C GLY A 237 -9.97 2.75 -22.24
N GLN A 238 -9.66 4.03 -22.12
CA GLN A 238 -8.98 4.83 -23.15
C GLN A 238 -7.45 4.69 -23.09
N HIS A 239 -6.89 4.49 -21.89
CA HIS A 239 -5.46 4.38 -21.64
C HIS A 239 -5.17 3.11 -20.80
N PRO A 240 -4.85 1.98 -21.44
CA PRO A 240 -4.61 0.71 -20.72
C PRO A 240 -3.53 0.75 -19.63
N GLY A 241 -2.60 1.71 -19.70
CA GLY A 241 -1.60 1.95 -18.66
C GLY A 241 -2.02 2.96 -17.58
N ALA A 242 -3.25 3.51 -17.68
CA ALA A 242 -3.74 4.44 -16.67
C ALA A 242 -4.16 3.69 -15.39
N PRO A 243 -4.01 4.32 -14.22
CA PRO A 243 -4.52 3.78 -12.98
C PRO A 243 -6.05 3.66 -13.01
N SER A 244 -6.58 2.72 -12.25
CA SER A 244 -8.02 2.49 -12.10
C SER A 244 -8.33 2.23 -10.63
N MET A 245 -9.47 2.68 -10.13
CA MET A 245 -9.88 2.39 -8.75
C MET A 245 -10.05 0.88 -8.50
N ASP A 246 -10.50 0.15 -9.51
CA ASP A 246 -10.77 -1.30 -9.43
C ASP A 246 -9.67 -2.16 -10.08
N GLY A 247 -8.54 -1.57 -10.47
CA GLY A 247 -7.47 -2.27 -11.18
C GLY A 247 -6.17 -2.32 -10.41
N GLU A 248 -5.26 -3.14 -10.91
CA GLU A 248 -3.90 -3.24 -10.42
C GLU A 248 -3.15 -1.91 -10.58
N ILE A 249 -2.61 -1.38 -9.48
CA ILE A 249 -1.88 -0.11 -9.44
C ILE A 249 -0.63 -0.24 -8.60
N HIS A 250 0.53 -0.17 -9.24
CA HIS A 250 1.80 0.04 -8.54
C HIS A 250 2.21 1.48 -8.74
N GLN A 251 2.58 2.18 -7.67
CA GLN A 251 2.96 3.60 -7.78
C GLN A 251 4.01 4.04 -6.76
N VAL A 252 4.76 5.07 -7.12
CA VAL A 252 5.64 5.82 -6.21
C VAL A 252 5.03 7.20 -5.99
N GLY A 253 4.92 7.59 -4.71
CA GLY A 253 4.35 8.87 -4.32
C GLY A 253 2.89 9.06 -4.73
N GLY A 254 2.45 10.31 -4.82
CA GLY A 254 1.05 10.62 -5.11
C GLY A 254 0.10 10.33 -3.94
N ILE A 255 -1.18 10.24 -4.24
CA ILE A 255 -2.23 9.91 -3.28
C ILE A 255 -2.46 8.39 -3.31
N PRO A 256 -2.45 7.71 -2.15
CA PRO A 256 -2.73 6.27 -2.09
C PRO A 256 -4.14 5.93 -2.59
N PHE A 257 -4.26 4.80 -3.28
CA PHE A 257 -5.56 4.18 -3.59
C PHE A 257 -5.97 3.31 -2.41
N SER A 258 -6.53 3.93 -1.37
CA SER A 258 -6.93 3.26 -0.14
C SER A 258 -8.12 2.32 -0.35
N ILE A 259 -8.10 1.14 0.28
CA ILE A 259 -9.24 0.20 0.29
C ILE A 259 -10.14 0.45 1.51
N GLY A 260 -9.56 0.84 2.62
CA GLY A 260 -10.25 1.14 3.88
C GLY A 260 -10.26 2.61 4.26
N ASP A 261 -9.84 2.92 5.48
CA ASP A 261 -9.56 4.30 5.90
C ASP A 261 -8.37 4.85 5.08
N PRO A 262 -8.23 6.18 4.92
CA PRO A 262 -7.07 6.74 4.23
C PRO A 262 -5.76 6.22 4.82
N VAL A 263 -4.86 5.75 3.97
CA VAL A 263 -3.59 5.12 4.37
C VAL A 263 -2.78 5.98 5.32
N GLU A 264 -2.73 7.29 5.10
CA GLU A 264 -2.01 8.23 5.97
C GLU A 264 -2.67 8.35 7.36
N THR A 265 -3.98 8.15 7.44
CA THR A 265 -4.72 8.10 8.71
C THR A 265 -4.37 6.83 9.48
N ASP A 266 -4.26 5.71 8.79
CA ASP A 266 -3.81 4.45 9.39
C ASP A 266 -2.34 4.53 9.84
N CYS A 267 -1.48 5.28 9.14
CA CYS A 267 -0.12 5.56 9.62
C CYS A 267 -0.12 6.28 10.97
N VAL A 268 -0.95 7.31 11.15
CA VAL A 268 -1.07 7.98 12.46
C VAL A 268 -1.60 7.01 13.52
N LYS A 269 -2.65 6.29 13.17
CA LYS A 269 -3.33 5.36 14.08
C LYS A 269 -2.39 4.25 14.59
N PHE A 270 -1.63 3.63 13.73
CA PHE A 270 -0.83 2.46 14.08
C PHE A 270 0.64 2.77 14.37
N ALA A 271 1.27 3.66 13.58
CA ALA A 271 2.68 4.00 13.76
C ALA A 271 2.90 5.03 14.86
N ASP A 272 2.04 6.06 14.96
CA ASP A 272 2.23 7.14 15.93
C ASP A 272 1.61 6.81 17.28
N ASP A 273 0.36 6.35 17.26
CA ASP A 273 -0.47 6.22 18.45
C ASP A 273 -0.54 4.78 18.97
N ASN A 274 0.01 3.81 18.20
CA ASN A 274 -0.02 2.38 18.57
C ASN A 274 -1.43 1.94 19.00
N TYR A 275 -2.42 2.29 18.19
CA TYR A 275 -3.85 2.19 18.52
C TYR A 275 -4.28 0.79 18.98
N SER A 276 -3.70 -0.26 18.41
CA SER A 276 -3.98 -1.65 18.81
C SER A 276 -3.67 -1.91 20.29
N ASN A 277 -2.78 -1.11 20.89
CA ASN A 277 -2.43 -1.16 22.32
C ASN A 277 -3.18 -0.12 23.16
N HIS A 278 -4.11 0.64 22.55
CA HIS A 278 -4.87 1.64 23.30
C HIS A 278 -5.72 0.99 24.41
N PRO A 279 -5.74 1.56 25.64
CA PRO A 279 -6.45 0.96 26.78
C PRO A 279 -7.92 0.65 26.50
N MET A 280 -8.63 1.50 25.75
CA MET A 280 -10.05 1.28 25.38
C MET A 280 -10.21 0.06 24.48
N GLU A 281 -9.35 -0.12 23.49
CA GLU A 281 -9.41 -1.30 22.59
C GLU A 281 -9.05 -2.57 23.35
N LYS A 282 -8.00 -2.53 24.19
CA LYS A 282 -7.66 -3.66 25.05
C LYS A 282 -8.81 -4.03 25.99
N ALA A 283 -9.41 -3.05 26.68
CA ALA A 283 -10.55 -3.29 27.55
C ALA A 283 -11.74 -3.91 26.81
N TRP A 284 -12.00 -3.47 25.57
CA TRP A 284 -13.03 -4.09 24.73
C TRP A 284 -12.71 -5.55 24.40
N TYR A 285 -11.48 -5.85 23.97
CA TYR A 285 -11.08 -7.23 23.65
C TYR A 285 -11.11 -8.14 24.90
N GLU A 286 -10.67 -7.65 26.05
CA GLU A 286 -10.78 -8.37 27.32
C GLU A 286 -12.23 -8.63 27.70
N LEU A 287 -13.11 -7.64 27.52
CA LEU A 287 -14.54 -7.78 27.79
C LEU A 287 -15.16 -8.84 26.88
N VAL A 288 -14.87 -8.81 25.58
CA VAL A 288 -15.36 -9.82 24.61
C VAL A 288 -14.87 -11.22 24.98
N ARG A 289 -13.61 -11.38 25.36
CA ARG A 289 -13.03 -12.66 25.77
C ARG A 289 -13.57 -13.20 27.11
N SER A 290 -13.97 -12.33 28.03
CA SER A 290 -14.43 -12.70 29.37
C SER A 290 -15.89 -13.19 29.41
N ARG A 291 -16.62 -13.11 28.30
CA ARG A 291 -18.02 -13.46 28.23
C ARG A 291 -18.25 -14.67 27.31
N ASP A 292 -18.98 -15.65 27.77
CA ASP A 292 -19.32 -16.85 27.01
C ASP A 292 -20.37 -16.58 25.90
N ALA A 293 -21.19 -15.53 26.07
CA ALA A 293 -22.21 -15.14 25.11
C ALA A 293 -21.68 -14.16 24.06
N PRO A 294 -22.16 -14.19 22.81
CA PRO A 294 -21.79 -13.21 21.81
C PRO A 294 -22.21 -11.79 22.21
N PRO A 295 -21.53 -10.74 21.70
CA PRO A 295 -21.74 -9.36 22.15
C PRO A 295 -23.18 -8.84 22.06
N ASP A 296 -23.93 -9.25 21.03
CA ASP A 296 -25.34 -8.89 20.80
C ASP A 296 -26.33 -9.46 21.83
N GLU A 297 -25.91 -10.43 22.62
CA GLU A 297 -26.67 -11.00 23.73
C GLU A 297 -26.36 -10.36 25.09
N TRP A 298 -25.43 -9.40 25.16
CA TRP A 298 -25.06 -8.78 26.43
C TRP A 298 -26.09 -7.75 26.90
N PRO A 299 -26.47 -7.75 28.18
CA PRO A 299 -27.43 -6.79 28.72
C PRO A 299 -27.01 -5.34 28.61
N ASP A 300 -25.69 -5.09 28.60
CA ASP A 300 -25.06 -3.78 28.54
C ASP A 300 -24.37 -3.48 27.18
N PHE A 301 -24.66 -4.30 26.15
CA PHE A 301 -24.02 -4.20 24.84
C PHE A 301 -24.14 -2.80 24.23
N GLU A 302 -25.35 -2.25 24.22
CA GLU A 302 -25.63 -0.93 23.62
C GLU A 302 -24.80 0.17 24.28
N GLU A 303 -24.70 0.19 25.63
CA GLU A 303 -23.89 1.15 26.36
C GLU A 303 -22.40 1.04 26.01
N GLN A 304 -21.87 -0.18 26.05
CA GLN A 304 -20.45 -0.46 25.74
C GLN A 304 -20.15 -0.13 24.27
N TRP A 305 -21.05 -0.49 23.38
CA TRP A 305 -20.91 -0.20 21.95
C TRP A 305 -20.94 1.30 21.65
N GLN A 306 -21.85 2.06 22.27
CA GLN A 306 -21.93 3.51 22.10
C GLN A 306 -20.67 4.20 22.63
N ALA A 307 -20.19 3.81 23.80
CA ALA A 307 -18.96 4.35 24.36
C ALA A 307 -17.75 4.11 23.45
N ARG A 308 -17.58 2.87 22.95
CA ARG A 308 -16.52 2.53 22.00
C ARG A 308 -16.67 3.25 20.67
N SER A 309 -17.88 3.37 20.15
CA SER A 309 -18.17 4.06 18.87
C SER A 309 -17.85 5.56 18.97
N ALA A 310 -18.22 6.20 20.07
CA ALA A 310 -17.89 7.61 20.31
C ALA A 310 -16.39 7.84 20.46
N PHE A 311 -15.69 6.92 21.14
CA PHE A 311 -14.23 6.93 21.21
C PHE A 311 -13.60 6.81 19.82
N LYS A 312 -13.99 5.79 19.02
CA LYS A 312 -13.49 5.59 17.66
C LYS A 312 -13.73 6.80 16.76
N ALA A 313 -14.91 7.42 16.83
CA ALA A 313 -15.23 8.58 16.02
C ALA A 313 -14.33 9.79 16.36
N ARG A 314 -14.05 10.01 17.65
CA ARG A 314 -13.12 11.06 18.10
C ARG A 314 -11.70 10.80 17.64
N GLU A 315 -11.19 9.58 17.85
CA GLU A 315 -9.84 9.22 17.44
C GLU A 315 -9.67 9.30 15.92
N ARG A 316 -10.67 8.85 15.16
CA ARG A 316 -10.67 8.97 13.69
C ARG A 316 -10.49 10.40 13.23
N THR A 317 -11.18 11.36 13.86
CA THR A 317 -11.01 12.79 13.54
C THR A 317 -9.60 13.26 13.84
N THR A 318 -9.08 12.92 15.02
CA THR A 318 -7.70 13.28 15.44
C THR A 318 -6.64 12.68 14.52
N HIS A 319 -6.78 11.41 14.15
CA HIS A 319 -5.86 10.76 13.22
C HIS A 319 -5.92 11.40 11.83
N PHE A 320 -7.12 11.71 11.34
CA PHE A 320 -7.33 12.35 10.04
C PHE A 320 -6.69 13.74 9.97
N GLU A 321 -6.80 14.56 11.02
CA GLU A 321 -6.18 15.89 11.09
C GLU A 321 -4.65 15.81 11.09
N ARG A 322 -4.05 14.79 11.72
CA ARG A 322 -2.61 14.57 11.82
C ARG A 322 -2.00 13.87 10.60
N ALA A 323 -2.82 13.25 9.77
CA ALA A 323 -2.41 12.42 8.64
C ALA A 323 -1.54 13.17 7.62
N ASP A 324 -1.62 14.52 7.55
CA ASP A 324 -0.80 15.33 6.64
C ASP A 324 0.72 15.21 6.86
N SER A 325 1.15 14.70 8.00
CA SER A 325 2.58 14.45 8.28
C SER A 325 3.15 13.24 7.53
N TRP A 326 2.29 12.36 7.02
CA TRP A 326 2.64 11.13 6.30
C TRP A 326 2.44 11.27 4.80
N GLN A 327 3.16 10.47 4.04
CA GLN A 327 3.00 10.35 2.59
C GLN A 327 3.39 8.97 2.09
N LEU A 328 2.83 8.59 0.95
CA LEU A 328 3.16 7.35 0.26
C LEU A 328 4.57 7.42 -0.32
N VAL A 329 5.34 6.35 -0.14
CA VAL A 329 6.59 6.09 -0.87
C VAL A 329 6.33 5.12 -2.01
N LEU A 330 5.72 3.97 -1.70
CA LEU A 330 5.46 2.90 -2.66
C LEU A 330 4.13 2.23 -2.33
N GLN A 331 3.32 1.98 -3.34
CA GLN A 331 2.17 1.09 -3.30
C GLN A 331 2.42 -0.07 -4.24
N VAL A 332 2.20 -1.29 -3.74
CA VAL A 332 2.27 -2.53 -4.53
C VAL A 332 0.94 -3.24 -4.41
N ASP A 333 0.20 -3.30 -5.49
CA ASP A 333 -1.08 -4.01 -5.57
C ASP A 333 -0.87 -5.52 -5.69
N SER A 334 -1.92 -6.29 -5.46
CA SER A 334 -1.93 -7.70 -5.86
C SER A 334 -1.70 -7.79 -7.36
N ASP A 335 -0.75 -8.64 -7.77
CA ASP A 335 -0.33 -8.86 -9.16
C ASP A 335 -0.27 -10.37 -9.41
N LEU A 336 -1.33 -10.91 -9.99
CA LEU A 336 -1.46 -12.35 -10.21
C LEU A 336 -0.44 -12.87 -11.24
N ASP A 337 0.02 -12.02 -12.18
CA ASP A 337 1.08 -12.39 -13.11
C ASP A 337 2.43 -12.53 -12.41
N ALA A 338 2.71 -11.73 -11.41
CA ALA A 338 3.86 -11.91 -10.52
C ALA A 338 3.64 -13.04 -9.49
N GLY A 339 2.42 -13.48 -9.28
CA GLY A 339 2.04 -14.41 -8.21
C GLY A 339 1.86 -13.72 -6.86
N MET A 340 1.67 -12.40 -6.86
CA MET A 340 1.45 -11.62 -5.65
C MET A 340 -0.04 -11.50 -5.36
N GLN A 341 -0.45 -11.94 -4.17
CA GLN A 341 -1.81 -11.77 -3.68
C GLN A 341 -1.75 -11.37 -2.21
N TRP A 342 -2.19 -10.17 -1.90
CA TRP A 342 -2.16 -9.59 -0.56
C TRP A 342 -3.54 -9.74 0.09
N GLY A 343 -3.66 -10.65 1.07
CA GLY A 343 -4.96 -10.93 1.69
C GLY A 343 -6.03 -11.25 0.65
N ASP A 344 -7.19 -10.60 0.76
CA ASP A 344 -8.29 -10.67 -0.22
C ASP A 344 -8.13 -9.57 -1.28
N VAL A 345 -7.23 -9.79 -2.24
CA VAL A 345 -6.91 -8.88 -3.37
C VAL A 345 -6.56 -7.46 -2.87
N GLY A 346 -5.73 -7.37 -1.86
CA GLY A 346 -5.36 -6.12 -1.21
C GLY A 346 -4.16 -5.42 -1.83
N ARG A 347 -3.66 -4.42 -1.09
CA ARG A 347 -2.54 -3.55 -1.44
C ARG A 347 -1.58 -3.41 -0.29
N LEU A 348 -0.29 -3.49 -0.59
CA LEU A 348 0.78 -3.13 0.33
C LEU A 348 1.16 -1.66 0.14
N TYR A 349 1.32 -0.95 1.25
CA TYR A 349 1.73 0.45 1.26
C TYR A 349 3.00 0.62 2.08
N VAL A 350 3.94 1.34 1.52
CA VAL A 350 5.14 1.82 2.20
C VAL A 350 5.00 3.33 2.35
N CYS A 351 4.84 3.79 3.58
CA CYS A 351 4.65 5.19 3.90
C CYS A 351 5.82 5.74 4.71
N ILE A 352 6.02 7.04 4.65
CA ILE A 352 7.09 7.72 5.39
C ILE A 352 6.59 9.08 5.91
N ARG A 353 7.13 9.56 7.02
CA ARG A 353 6.90 10.95 7.40
C ARG A 353 7.60 11.89 6.43
N LYS A 354 6.97 12.97 6.06
CA LYS A 354 7.55 14.00 5.16
C LYS A 354 8.93 14.48 5.62
N SER A 355 9.12 14.62 6.94
CA SER A 355 10.42 14.98 7.53
C SER A 355 11.48 13.89 7.39
N ASP A 356 11.10 12.63 7.42
CA ASP A 356 12.01 11.49 7.27
C ASP A 356 12.38 11.29 5.80
N LEU A 357 11.44 11.49 4.86
CA LEU A 357 11.75 11.49 3.43
C LEU A 357 12.75 12.59 3.09
N ALA A 358 12.55 13.83 3.57
CA ALA A 358 13.49 14.93 3.38
C ALA A 358 14.90 14.61 3.92
N GLY A 359 14.96 13.80 4.98
CA GLY A 359 16.21 13.29 5.56
C GLY A 359 16.73 11.99 4.93
N ARG A 360 16.07 11.45 3.90
CA ARG A 360 16.35 10.13 3.27
C ARG A 360 16.38 8.95 4.26
N ARG A 361 15.61 9.03 5.34
CA ARG A 361 15.55 8.01 6.40
C ARG A 361 14.51 6.94 6.05
N PHE A 362 14.73 6.20 4.98
CA PHE A 362 13.83 5.15 4.52
C PHE A 362 13.74 3.95 5.49
N ASP A 363 14.71 3.80 6.38
CA ASP A 363 14.67 2.87 7.50
C ASP A 363 13.52 3.15 8.49
N ARG A 364 12.88 4.33 8.38
CA ARG A 364 11.72 4.75 9.17
C ARG A 364 10.40 4.66 8.42
N CYS A 365 10.40 3.99 7.28
CA CYS A 365 9.14 3.70 6.60
C CYS A 365 8.24 2.83 7.49
N TRP A 366 6.95 3.11 7.39
CA TRP A 366 5.88 2.28 7.92
C TRP A 366 5.24 1.52 6.77
N THR A 367 4.99 0.23 6.98
CA THR A 367 4.34 -0.62 5.97
C THR A 367 3.02 -1.14 6.50
N MET A 368 2.05 -1.30 5.62
CA MET A 368 0.75 -1.86 5.98
C MET A 368 0.11 -2.54 4.78
N LEU A 369 -0.83 -3.44 5.08
CA LEU A 369 -1.76 -4.03 4.13
C LEU A 369 -3.15 -3.43 4.37
N GLN A 370 -3.86 -3.13 3.27
CA GLN A 370 -5.31 -3.04 3.29
C GLN A 370 -5.88 -4.04 2.26
N CYS A 371 -6.92 -4.78 2.61
CA CYS A 371 -7.63 -5.71 1.73
C CYS A 371 -9.15 -5.57 1.90
N TYR A 372 -9.90 -6.17 0.99
CA TYR A 372 -11.38 -6.18 0.99
C TYR A 372 -11.97 -7.07 2.06
#